data_efd1675b5855506de9ff75f9a8417843
#
_entry.id   efd1675b5855506de9ff75f9a8417843
#
_cell.length_a   1.000
_cell.length_b   1.000
_cell.length_c   1.000
_cell.angle_alpha   90.00
_cell.angle_beta   90.00
_cell.angle_gamma   90.00
#
_symmetry.space_group_name_H-M   'P 1'
#
loop_
_entity.id
_entity.type
_entity.pdbx_description
1 polymer ?
#
loop_
_entity_poly.entity_id
_entity_poly.type
_entity_poly.pdbx_seq_one_letter_code
_entity_poly.pdbx_strand_id
1 'polypeptide(L)'
;MTLEQIKTMFINFLPDLILALIILFIFMIAGRVIKSIITSKLIKRQSSPALINLIGQIAKTLLIILGLISAFGTLGVDVSAIVAGLGLTGFAFGFALKDILSNVISGILILIYRPFKIDDTIIIDKYTGKVTDINLRYTTIISDEKEILIPNSFLFSKPIAVNK
;
A
#
# COMPACT_ATOMS: atom_id res chain seq x y z
N MET A 1 6.09 37.72 -34.14
CA MET A 1 5.85 37.78 -32.69
C MET A 1 6.46 39.08 -32.21
N THR A 2 5.64 40.00 -31.70
CA THR A 2 6.13 41.33 -31.26
C THR A 2 6.74 41.19 -29.84
N LEU A 3 7.66 42.13 -29.51
CA LEU A 3 8.30 42.18 -28.17
C LEU A 3 7.27 42.22 -27.01
N GLU A 4 6.14 42.93 -27.24
CA GLU A 4 5.02 43.02 -26.30
C GLU A 4 4.30 41.66 -26.09
N GLN A 5 4.15 40.86 -27.14
CA GLN A 5 3.53 39.54 -27.05
C GLN A 5 4.42 38.56 -26.26
N ILE A 6 5.75 38.63 -26.42
CA ILE A 6 6.70 37.84 -25.67
C ILE A 6 6.66 38.22 -24.18
N LYS A 7 6.60 39.50 -23.88
CA LYS A 7 6.56 40.04 -22.53
C LYS A 7 5.30 39.61 -21.77
N THR A 8 4.14 39.71 -22.43
CA THR A 8 2.85 39.30 -21.88
C THR A 8 2.80 37.77 -21.62
N MET A 9 3.35 36.99 -22.53
CA MET A 9 3.45 35.54 -22.38
C MET A 9 4.35 35.17 -21.20
N PHE A 10 5.47 35.87 -21.02
CA PHE A 10 6.40 35.63 -19.88
C PHE A 10 5.78 36.03 -18.53
N ILE A 11 5.06 37.17 -18.50
CA ILE A 11 4.40 37.65 -17.27
C ILE A 11 3.29 36.69 -16.84
N ASN A 12 2.55 36.12 -17.77
CA ASN A 12 1.47 35.16 -17.47
C ASN A 12 2.00 33.77 -17.11
N PHE A 13 3.15 33.32 -17.66
CA PHE A 13 3.74 32.05 -17.40
C PHE A 13 4.49 31.99 -16.05
N LEU A 14 5.02 33.11 -15.57
CA LEU A 14 5.84 33.18 -14.36
C LEU A 14 5.09 32.76 -13.09
N PRO A 15 3.83 33.16 -12.85
CA PRO A 15 3.05 32.70 -11.70
C PRO A 15 2.82 31.20 -11.72
N ASP A 16 2.50 30.60 -12.88
CA ASP A 16 2.27 29.17 -13.02
C ASP A 16 3.57 28.37 -12.78
N LEU A 17 4.70 28.89 -13.25
CA LEU A 17 6.01 28.29 -13.00
C LEU A 17 6.36 28.30 -11.50
N ILE A 18 6.14 29.44 -10.83
CA ILE A 18 6.38 29.54 -9.39
C ILE A 18 5.47 28.56 -8.63
N LEU A 19 4.18 28.49 -8.99
CA LEU A 19 3.23 27.58 -8.37
C LEU A 19 3.62 26.11 -8.59
N ALA A 20 4.03 25.74 -9.81
CA ALA A 20 4.51 24.41 -10.15
C ALA A 20 5.73 24.01 -9.32
N LEU A 21 6.68 24.93 -9.14
CA LEU A 21 7.87 24.70 -8.33
C LEU A 21 7.53 24.54 -6.83
N ILE A 22 6.59 25.34 -6.33
CA ILE A 22 6.08 25.22 -4.95
C ILE A 22 5.42 23.86 -4.74
N ILE A 23 4.57 23.44 -5.66
CA ILE A 23 3.91 22.12 -5.61
C ILE A 23 4.95 21.01 -5.57
N LEU A 24 5.91 21.02 -6.51
CA LEU A 24 6.96 20.02 -6.57
C LEU A 24 7.78 19.99 -5.27
N PHE A 25 8.11 21.15 -4.71
CA PHE A 25 8.86 21.27 -3.47
C PHE A 25 8.09 20.71 -2.27
N ILE A 26 6.77 20.97 -2.18
CA ILE A 26 5.89 20.40 -1.16
C ILE A 26 5.89 18.86 -1.24
N PHE A 27 5.71 18.30 -2.43
CA PHE A 27 5.72 16.85 -2.61
C PHE A 27 7.08 16.21 -2.34
N MET A 28 8.18 16.89 -2.66
CA MET A 28 9.53 16.43 -2.29
C MET A 28 9.75 16.40 -0.78
N ILE A 29 9.29 17.43 -0.06
CA ILE A 29 9.36 17.46 1.41
C ILE A 29 8.47 16.36 1.99
N ALA A 30 7.22 16.27 1.55
CA ALA A 30 6.30 15.24 1.99
C ALA A 30 6.89 13.83 1.80
N GLY A 31 7.53 13.58 0.65
CA GLY A 31 8.19 12.32 0.36
C GLY A 31 9.36 12.02 1.30
N ARG A 32 10.17 13.03 1.65
CA ARG A 32 11.26 12.88 2.63
C ARG A 32 10.73 12.60 4.04
N VAL A 33 9.70 13.35 4.44
CA VAL A 33 9.07 13.21 5.76
C VAL A 33 8.43 11.82 5.90
N ILE A 34 7.67 11.37 4.91
CA ILE A 34 7.03 10.04 4.93
C ILE A 34 8.09 8.93 4.97
N LYS A 35 9.15 9.03 4.14
CA LYS A 35 10.26 8.08 4.22
C LYS A 35 10.87 8.06 5.62
N SER A 36 11.14 9.22 6.21
CA SER A 36 11.72 9.35 7.55
C SER A 36 10.80 8.74 8.63
N ILE A 37 9.49 8.98 8.56
CA ILE A 37 8.51 8.40 9.49
C ILE A 37 8.51 6.86 9.38
N ILE A 38 8.47 6.33 8.15
CA ILE A 38 8.47 4.89 7.89
C ILE A 38 9.75 4.27 8.46
N THR A 39 10.90 4.83 8.12
CA THR A 39 12.19 4.29 8.57
C THR A 39 12.38 4.40 10.08
N SER A 40 12.03 5.52 10.71
CA SER A 40 12.23 5.72 12.14
C SER A 40 11.30 4.91 13.04
N LYS A 41 10.04 4.70 12.62
CA LYS A 41 9.05 3.97 13.43
C LYS A 41 9.12 2.46 13.26
N LEU A 42 9.44 1.97 12.06
CA LEU A 42 9.46 0.53 11.76
C LEU A 42 10.78 -0.15 12.15
N ILE A 43 11.91 0.55 12.17
CA ILE A 43 13.21 0.00 12.61
C ILE A 43 13.15 -0.55 14.06
N LYS A 44 12.26 -0.01 14.90
CA LYS A 44 12.08 -0.49 16.29
C LYS A 44 11.39 -1.87 16.40
N ARG A 45 10.90 -2.46 15.32
CA ARG A 45 10.00 -3.64 15.35
C ARG A 45 10.59 -4.84 14.59
N GLN A 46 11.79 -5.31 14.94
CA GLN A 46 12.40 -6.58 14.43
C GLN A 46 12.31 -6.85 12.90
N SER A 47 11.96 -5.83 12.09
CA SER A 47 11.85 -5.99 10.65
C SER A 47 13.21 -5.72 9.98
N SER A 48 13.49 -6.40 8.87
CA SER A 48 14.71 -6.19 8.10
C SER A 48 14.89 -4.70 7.72
N PRO A 49 16.02 -4.06 8.05
CA PRO A 49 16.28 -2.66 7.69
C PRO A 49 16.21 -2.40 6.18
N ALA A 50 16.56 -3.41 5.37
CA ALA A 50 16.48 -3.35 3.92
C ALA A 50 15.03 -3.22 3.43
N LEU A 51 14.10 -4.02 4.00
CA LEU A 51 12.69 -3.97 3.65
C LEU A 51 12.06 -2.62 4.01
N ILE A 52 12.36 -2.10 5.20
CA ILE A 52 11.86 -0.80 5.67
C ILE A 52 12.34 0.32 4.75
N ASN A 53 13.62 0.28 4.38
CA ASN A 53 14.20 1.28 3.49
C ASN A 53 13.59 1.22 2.08
N LEU A 54 13.31 0.01 1.57
CA LEU A 54 12.63 -0.20 0.30
C LEU A 54 11.23 0.41 0.31
N ILE A 55 10.41 0.11 1.32
CA ILE A 55 9.05 0.65 1.45
C ILE A 55 9.09 2.18 1.54
N GLY A 56 9.99 2.73 2.35
CA GLY A 56 10.17 4.17 2.46
C GLY A 56 10.61 4.84 1.14
N GLN A 57 11.46 4.16 0.37
CA GLN A 57 11.89 4.65 -0.94
C GLN A 57 10.76 4.61 -1.97
N ILE A 58 9.97 3.55 -2.01
CA ILE A 58 8.80 3.44 -2.89
C ILE A 58 7.80 4.56 -2.57
N ALA A 59 7.45 4.76 -1.29
CA ALA A 59 6.52 5.81 -0.89
C ALA A 59 7.02 7.20 -1.28
N LYS A 60 8.32 7.50 -1.07
CA LYS A 60 8.94 8.75 -1.50
C LYS A 60 8.86 8.94 -3.01
N THR A 61 9.20 7.90 -3.79
CA THR A 61 9.21 7.97 -5.26
C THR A 61 7.80 8.21 -5.81
N LEU A 62 6.78 7.53 -5.28
CA LEU A 62 5.39 7.75 -5.67
C LEU A 62 4.95 9.20 -5.43
N LEU A 63 5.30 9.78 -4.28
CA LEU A 63 4.99 11.19 -3.99
C LEU A 63 5.70 12.16 -4.94
N ILE A 64 6.95 11.89 -5.30
CA ILE A 64 7.68 12.72 -6.27
C ILE A 64 7.02 12.64 -7.65
N ILE A 65 6.60 11.44 -8.09
CA ILE A 65 5.89 11.26 -9.36
C ILE A 65 4.58 12.05 -9.36
N LEU A 66 3.79 11.98 -8.28
CA LEU A 66 2.55 12.76 -8.14
C LEU A 66 2.83 14.27 -8.16
N GLY A 67 3.90 14.71 -7.50
CA GLY A 67 4.34 16.10 -7.52
C GLY A 67 4.72 16.59 -8.92
N LEU A 68 5.44 15.77 -9.68
CA LEU A 68 5.81 16.08 -11.08
C LEU A 68 4.58 16.20 -11.98
N ILE A 69 3.63 15.25 -11.87
CA ILE A 69 2.40 15.28 -12.65
C ILE A 69 1.60 16.55 -12.33
N SER A 70 1.44 16.87 -11.03
CA SER A 70 0.74 18.07 -10.60
C SER A 70 1.43 19.35 -11.08
N ALA A 71 2.76 19.41 -11.02
CA ALA A 71 3.53 20.55 -11.49
C ALA A 71 3.40 20.75 -13.01
N PHE A 72 3.47 19.68 -13.81
CA PHE A 72 3.27 19.74 -15.25
C PHE A 72 1.84 20.17 -15.60
N GLY A 73 0.82 19.65 -14.90
CA GLY A 73 -0.56 20.07 -15.06
C GLY A 73 -0.77 21.57 -14.77
N THR A 74 -0.09 22.11 -13.74
CA THR A 74 -0.13 23.56 -13.43
C THR A 74 0.50 24.41 -14.54
N LEU A 75 1.49 23.87 -15.25
CA LEU A 75 2.13 24.53 -16.40
C LEU A 75 1.29 24.42 -17.69
N GLY A 76 0.08 23.83 -17.62
CA GLY A 76 -0.81 23.64 -18.77
C GLY A 76 -0.43 22.46 -19.67
N VAL A 77 0.49 21.59 -19.24
CA VAL A 77 0.81 20.35 -19.96
C VAL A 77 -0.31 19.34 -19.75
N ASP A 78 -0.80 18.75 -20.83
CA ASP A 78 -1.77 17.66 -20.75
C ASP A 78 -1.11 16.39 -20.18
N VAL A 79 -1.45 16.09 -18.94
CA VAL A 79 -0.96 14.91 -18.21
C VAL A 79 -1.92 13.73 -18.26
N SER A 80 -3.02 13.84 -19.01
CA SER A 80 -4.10 12.83 -19.04
C SER A 80 -3.59 11.44 -19.43
N ALA A 81 -2.71 11.35 -20.42
CA ALA A 81 -2.12 10.09 -20.86
C ALA A 81 -1.22 9.47 -19.78
N ILE A 82 -0.48 10.28 -19.03
CA ILE A 82 0.38 9.82 -17.93
C ILE A 82 -0.49 9.30 -16.78
N VAL A 83 -1.54 10.05 -16.42
CA VAL A 83 -2.49 9.67 -15.36
C VAL A 83 -3.21 8.37 -15.73
N ALA A 84 -3.67 8.24 -16.99
CA ALA A 84 -4.31 7.03 -17.49
C ALA A 84 -3.35 5.83 -17.44
N GLY A 85 -2.10 6.00 -17.87
CA GLY A 85 -1.07 4.95 -17.80
C GLY A 85 -0.74 4.53 -16.38
N LEU A 86 -0.65 5.47 -15.44
CA LEU A 86 -0.46 5.17 -14.02
C LEU A 86 -1.68 4.47 -13.42
N GLY A 87 -2.89 4.85 -13.82
CA GLY A 87 -4.13 4.17 -13.41
C GLY A 87 -4.16 2.72 -13.87
N LEU A 88 -3.83 2.46 -15.14
CA LEU A 88 -3.74 1.11 -15.68
C LEU A 88 -2.65 0.28 -14.99
N THR A 89 -1.49 0.89 -14.75
CA THR A 89 -0.39 0.25 -14.02
C THR A 89 -0.82 -0.09 -12.58
N GLY A 90 -1.48 0.87 -11.88
CA GLY A 90 -2.02 0.64 -10.54
C GLY A 90 -3.06 -0.46 -10.49
N PHE A 91 -3.94 -0.54 -11.50
CA PHE A 91 -4.90 -1.62 -11.66
C PHE A 91 -4.21 -2.98 -11.82
N ALA A 92 -3.21 -3.07 -12.70
CA ALA A 92 -2.44 -4.29 -12.91
C ALA A 92 -1.72 -4.76 -11.64
N PHE A 93 -1.09 -3.82 -10.89
CA PHE A 93 -0.48 -4.11 -9.59
C PHE A 93 -1.51 -4.54 -8.55
N GLY A 94 -2.66 -3.87 -8.45
CA GLY A 94 -3.74 -4.23 -7.54
C GLY A 94 -4.26 -5.65 -7.81
N PHE A 95 -4.40 -6.00 -9.09
CA PHE A 95 -4.80 -7.34 -9.48
C PHE A 95 -3.74 -8.40 -9.16
N ALA A 96 -2.47 -8.11 -9.39
CA ALA A 96 -1.36 -9.00 -9.03
C ALA A 96 -1.25 -9.22 -7.51
N LEU A 97 -1.61 -8.22 -6.69
CA LEU A 97 -1.56 -8.30 -5.24
C LEU A 97 -2.88 -8.75 -4.59
N LYS A 98 -3.90 -9.10 -5.38
CA LYS A 98 -5.25 -9.45 -4.92
C LYS A 98 -5.25 -10.50 -3.80
N ASP A 99 -4.48 -11.58 -3.97
CA ASP A 99 -4.48 -12.67 -3.00
C ASP A 99 -3.81 -12.28 -1.68
N ILE A 100 -2.77 -11.45 -1.76
CA ILE A 100 -2.11 -10.90 -0.56
C ILE A 100 -3.08 -10.02 0.20
N LEU A 101 -3.76 -9.11 -0.50
CA LEU A 101 -4.73 -8.20 0.08
C LEU A 101 -5.92 -8.94 0.69
N SER A 102 -6.44 -9.95 -0.02
CA SER A 102 -7.54 -10.81 0.45
C SER A 102 -7.18 -11.49 1.78
N ASN A 103 -5.98 -12.04 1.89
CA ASN A 103 -5.53 -12.68 3.13
C ASN A 103 -5.40 -11.69 4.29
N VAL A 104 -4.84 -10.51 4.04
CA VAL A 104 -4.68 -9.46 5.07
C VAL A 104 -6.05 -8.97 5.55
N ILE A 105 -6.98 -8.67 4.63
CA ILE A 105 -8.34 -8.23 4.98
C ILE A 105 -9.07 -9.32 5.76
N SER A 106 -9.00 -10.57 5.31
CA SER A 106 -9.61 -11.70 6.02
C SER A 106 -9.01 -11.89 7.42
N GLY A 107 -7.70 -11.75 7.56
CA GLY A 107 -7.02 -11.81 8.87
C GLY A 107 -7.49 -10.70 9.82
N ILE A 108 -7.64 -9.47 9.34
CA ILE A 108 -8.20 -8.36 10.12
C ILE A 108 -9.63 -8.68 10.55
N LEU A 109 -10.47 -9.20 9.64
CA LEU A 109 -11.85 -9.54 9.96
C LEU A 109 -11.93 -10.69 10.97
N ILE A 110 -11.07 -11.72 10.87
CA ILE A 110 -10.99 -12.80 11.87
C ILE A 110 -10.62 -12.23 13.24
N LEU A 111 -9.65 -11.31 13.31
CA LEU A 111 -9.24 -10.69 14.56
C LEU A 111 -10.31 -9.78 15.18
N ILE A 112 -11.14 -9.13 14.36
CA ILE A 112 -12.26 -8.26 14.80
C ILE A 112 -13.45 -9.10 15.24
N TYR A 113 -13.94 -9.98 14.39
CA TYR A 113 -15.18 -10.76 14.64
C TYR A 113 -14.95 -11.97 15.52
N ARG A 114 -13.71 -12.49 15.58
CA ARG A 114 -13.30 -13.63 16.41
C ARG A 114 -14.23 -14.83 16.28
N PRO A 115 -14.48 -15.35 15.08
CA PRO A 115 -15.33 -16.53 14.90
C PRO A 115 -14.74 -17.75 15.63
N PHE A 116 -13.43 -17.80 15.81
CA PHE A 116 -12.67 -18.72 16.64
C PHE A 116 -11.53 -17.95 17.33
N LYS A 117 -10.92 -18.55 18.34
CA LYS A 117 -9.84 -17.98 19.15
C LYS A 117 -8.63 -18.92 19.16
N ILE A 118 -7.51 -18.41 19.67
CA ILE A 118 -6.37 -19.24 20.03
C ILE A 118 -6.87 -20.25 21.09
N ASP A 119 -6.40 -21.47 20.99
CA ASP A 119 -6.78 -22.66 21.77
C ASP A 119 -8.07 -23.35 21.33
N ASP A 120 -8.93 -22.75 20.49
CA ASP A 120 -10.08 -23.44 19.91
C ASP A 120 -9.60 -24.51 18.90
N THR A 121 -10.37 -25.62 18.79
CA THR A 121 -10.14 -26.60 17.75
C THR A 121 -11.06 -26.31 16.58
N ILE A 122 -10.50 -26.09 15.39
CA ILE A 122 -11.25 -25.82 14.16
C ILE A 122 -11.17 -26.98 13.19
N ILE A 123 -12.28 -27.18 12.46
CA ILE A 123 -12.36 -28.12 11.34
C ILE A 123 -12.74 -27.32 10.12
N ILE A 124 -11.89 -27.35 9.11
CA ILE A 124 -12.12 -26.69 7.82
C ILE A 124 -11.64 -27.58 6.69
N ASP A 125 -12.55 -27.94 5.80
CA ASP A 125 -12.30 -28.89 4.71
C ASP A 125 -11.62 -30.18 5.25
N LYS A 126 -10.44 -30.52 4.79
CA LYS A 126 -9.65 -31.68 5.23
C LYS A 126 -8.74 -31.41 6.43
N TYR A 127 -8.73 -30.21 6.94
CA TYR A 127 -7.85 -29.80 8.03
C TYR A 127 -8.60 -29.73 9.35
N THR A 128 -8.05 -30.39 10.37
CA THR A 128 -8.54 -30.33 11.76
C THR A 128 -7.37 -30.07 12.66
N GLY A 129 -7.49 -29.12 13.58
CA GLY A 129 -6.41 -28.85 14.52
C GLY A 129 -6.72 -27.73 15.49
N LYS A 130 -5.87 -27.61 16.50
CA LYS A 130 -5.94 -26.57 17.51
C LYS A 130 -5.28 -25.29 17.01
N VAL A 131 -5.98 -24.16 17.10
CA VAL A 131 -5.46 -22.85 16.72
C VAL A 131 -4.38 -22.41 17.69
N THR A 132 -3.17 -22.14 17.19
CA THR A 132 -2.04 -21.70 18.00
C THR A 132 -1.65 -20.24 17.75
N ASP A 133 -1.89 -19.73 16.53
CA ASP A 133 -1.59 -18.34 16.20
C ASP A 133 -2.52 -17.81 15.10
N ILE A 134 -2.81 -16.52 15.16
CA ILE A 134 -3.61 -15.81 14.16
C ILE A 134 -2.83 -14.57 13.73
N ASN A 135 -2.19 -14.66 12.57
CA ASN A 135 -1.44 -13.58 11.95
C ASN A 135 -2.29 -12.88 10.88
N LEU A 136 -1.79 -11.77 10.32
CA LEU A 136 -2.49 -11.03 9.26
C LEU A 136 -2.70 -11.84 7.98
N ARG A 137 -1.81 -12.80 7.66
CA ARG A 137 -1.86 -13.57 6.42
C ARG A 137 -2.32 -15.01 6.62
N TYR A 138 -1.91 -15.64 7.73
CA TYR A 138 -2.14 -17.04 8.03
C TYR A 138 -2.70 -17.19 9.45
N THR A 139 -3.54 -18.19 9.62
CA THR A 139 -3.86 -18.79 10.92
C THR A 139 -3.12 -20.12 11.01
N THR A 140 -2.42 -20.33 12.10
CA THR A 140 -1.65 -21.54 12.34
C THR A 140 -2.47 -22.49 13.21
N ILE A 141 -2.57 -23.76 12.79
CA ILE A 141 -3.17 -24.83 13.57
C ILE A 141 -2.15 -25.97 13.77
N ILE A 142 -2.26 -26.67 14.87
CA ILE A 142 -1.51 -27.89 15.11
C ILE A 142 -2.43 -29.10 15.01
N SER A 143 -2.02 -30.08 14.20
CA SER A 143 -2.67 -31.39 14.02
C SER A 143 -1.60 -32.47 13.99
N ASP A 144 -1.72 -33.50 14.83
CA ASP A 144 -0.80 -34.65 14.87
C ASP A 144 0.70 -34.23 14.86
N GLU A 145 1.08 -33.30 15.74
CA GLU A 145 2.42 -32.71 15.84
C GLU A 145 2.88 -31.93 14.59
N LYS A 146 1.99 -31.69 13.61
CA LYS A 146 2.27 -30.89 12.42
C LYS A 146 1.69 -29.50 12.56
N GLU A 147 2.50 -28.53 12.23
CA GLU A 147 2.07 -27.14 12.09
C GLU A 147 1.51 -26.91 10.68
N ILE A 148 0.27 -26.47 10.59
CA ILE A 148 -0.42 -26.20 9.34
C ILE A 148 -0.74 -24.72 9.27
N LEU A 149 -0.18 -24.02 8.27
CA LEU A 149 -0.46 -22.61 8.01
C LEU A 149 -1.60 -22.51 6.98
N ILE A 150 -2.74 -22.03 7.43
CA ILE A 150 -3.92 -21.86 6.59
C ILE A 150 -4.06 -20.40 6.21
N PRO A 151 -4.11 -20.06 4.90
CA PRO A 151 -4.36 -18.68 4.46
C PRO A 151 -5.68 -18.15 5.01
N ASN A 152 -5.68 -16.94 5.56
CA ASN A 152 -6.87 -16.36 6.19
C ASN A 152 -8.04 -16.18 5.22
N SER A 153 -7.78 -15.90 3.94
CA SER A 153 -8.82 -15.83 2.91
C SER A 153 -9.55 -17.15 2.71
N PHE A 154 -8.84 -18.28 2.86
CA PHE A 154 -9.44 -19.60 2.80
C PHE A 154 -10.37 -19.85 3.99
N LEU A 155 -9.92 -19.50 5.23
CA LEU A 155 -10.71 -19.58 6.43
C LEU A 155 -11.97 -18.71 6.37
N PHE A 156 -11.85 -17.51 5.81
CA PHE A 156 -12.97 -16.57 5.74
C PHE A 156 -14.03 -16.95 4.67
N SER A 157 -13.60 -17.68 3.63
CA SER A 157 -14.48 -18.06 2.51
C SER A 157 -15.15 -19.43 2.64
N LYS A 158 -14.75 -20.25 3.62
CA LYS A 158 -15.24 -21.62 3.82
C LYS A 158 -16.02 -21.74 5.13
N PRO A 159 -16.98 -22.68 5.21
CA PRO A 159 -17.59 -23.04 6.49
C PRO A 159 -16.53 -23.61 7.45
N ILE A 160 -16.55 -23.16 8.69
CA ILE A 160 -15.67 -23.61 9.75
C ILE A 160 -16.51 -24.19 10.88
N ALA A 161 -16.23 -25.43 11.32
CA ALA A 161 -16.75 -25.94 12.57
C ALA A 161 -15.73 -25.59 13.68
N VAL A 162 -16.23 -25.09 14.82
CA VAL A 162 -15.42 -24.68 15.96
C VAL A 162 -15.84 -25.46 17.18
N ASN A 163 -14.90 -26.20 17.76
CA ASN A 163 -15.03 -26.84 19.08
C ASN A 163 -14.30 -25.96 20.10
N LYS A 164 -15.06 -25.43 21.04
CA LYS A 164 -14.56 -24.55 22.12
C LYS A 164 -14.07 -25.36 23.29
#